data_4ee907b3b0c57761d0b7011472d76a7e
#
_entry.id   4ee907b3b0c57761d0b7011472d76a7e
#
_cell.length_a   1.000
_cell.length_b   1.000
_cell.length_c   1.000
_cell.angle_alpha   90.00
_cell.angle_beta   90.00
_cell.angle_gamma   90.00
#
_symmetry.space_group_name_H-M   'P 1'
#
loop_
_entity.id
_entity.type
_entity.pdbx_description
1 polymer ?
#
loop_
_entity_poly.entity_id
_entity_poly.type
_entity_poly.pdbx_seq_one_letter_code
_entity_poly.pdbx_strand_id
1 'polypeptide(L)'
;RGLGDVYKRQLDALTDTSVIKWAFNAQFERVCLSRYLKDLGIDFDGKYLNPSSWNCTLVWSATLGLPLSLEGVGAVLGLEKQKLSEGKNLIRYFCIPCSPTKINNGRTRNMPYHNIEKWNNFKAYNIRDVETEISIQKKLSRFPVSDSIWNEYHLDQNINDRGIGVDMILVENAIVIDEMVKKSLINDCLLYTSPS
;
A
#
# COMPACT_ATOMS: atom_id res chain seq x y z
N ARG A 1 27.83 -18.43 -2.98
CA ARG A 1 26.82 -17.99 -2.00
C ARG A 1 25.46 -18.41 -2.54
N GLY A 2 24.74 -19.30 -1.80
CA GLY A 2 23.46 -19.85 -2.27
C GLY A 2 22.33 -18.82 -2.24
N LEU A 3 21.27 -19.03 -3.06
CA LEU A 3 20.06 -18.18 -3.07
C LEU A 3 19.46 -18.01 -1.66
N GLY A 4 19.55 -19.03 -0.81
CA GLY A 4 19.10 -19.02 0.57
C GLY A 4 19.83 -18.01 1.46
N ASP A 5 21.12 -17.77 1.25
CA ASP A 5 21.89 -16.80 2.04
C ASP A 5 21.50 -15.36 1.71
N VAL A 6 21.19 -15.08 0.44
CA VAL A 6 20.72 -13.74 0.01
C VAL A 6 19.35 -13.46 0.60
N TYR A 7 18.44 -14.42 0.52
CA TYR A 7 17.10 -14.31 1.06
C TYR A 7 17.09 -14.10 2.57
N LYS A 8 17.91 -14.87 3.30
CA LYS A 8 18.05 -14.69 4.75
C LYS A 8 18.53 -13.28 5.12
N ARG A 9 19.53 -12.74 4.41
CA ARG A 9 20.03 -11.38 4.67
C ARG A 9 18.96 -10.31 4.41
N GLN A 10 18.11 -10.51 3.41
CA GLN A 10 17.00 -9.60 3.14
C GLN A 10 15.98 -9.62 4.28
N LEU A 11 15.65 -10.80 4.81
CA LEU A 11 14.74 -10.93 5.94
C LEU A 11 15.34 -10.32 7.22
N ASP A 12 16.62 -10.57 7.48
CA ASP A 12 17.33 -9.98 8.61
C ASP A 12 17.34 -8.43 8.52
N ALA A 13 17.61 -7.88 7.34
CA ALA A 13 17.59 -6.43 7.12
C ALA A 13 16.21 -5.80 7.30
N LEU A 14 15.11 -6.52 7.03
CA LEU A 14 13.76 -6.02 7.25
C LEU A 14 13.45 -5.84 8.73
N THR A 15 13.92 -6.73 9.60
CA THR A 15 13.69 -6.68 11.05
C THR A 15 14.71 -5.83 11.79
N ASP A 16 15.89 -5.60 11.21
CA ASP A 16 16.95 -4.78 11.81
C ASP A 16 16.56 -3.28 11.75
N THR A 17 16.39 -2.68 12.91
CA THR A 17 16.05 -1.24 13.04
C THR A 17 17.22 -0.32 12.72
N SER A 18 18.46 -0.79 12.70
CA SER A 18 19.63 -0.01 12.29
C SER A 18 19.72 0.16 10.77
N VAL A 19 19.01 -0.68 10.01
CA VAL A 19 18.93 -0.61 8.55
C VAL A 19 17.72 0.25 8.17
N ILE A 20 17.96 1.38 7.50
CA ILE A 20 16.88 2.22 6.99
C ILE A 20 16.31 1.63 5.71
N LYS A 21 15.02 1.35 5.73
CA LYS A 21 14.24 0.88 4.59
C LYS A 21 13.56 2.05 3.91
N TRP A 22 13.47 2.00 2.59
CA TRP A 22 12.83 3.01 1.78
C TRP A 22 11.77 2.39 0.88
N ALA A 23 10.65 3.06 0.73
CA ALA A 23 9.65 2.73 -0.27
C ALA A 23 8.82 3.97 -0.66
N PHE A 24 8.23 3.96 -1.86
CA PHE A 24 7.27 4.97 -2.26
C PHE A 24 5.90 4.60 -1.67
N ASN A 25 5.42 5.35 -0.68
CA ASN A 25 4.31 5.00 0.21
C ASN A 25 4.65 3.88 1.21
N ALA A 26 5.79 4.04 1.90
CA ALA A 26 6.44 3.04 2.75
C ALA A 26 5.55 2.40 3.83
N GLN A 27 4.46 3.06 4.24
CA GLN A 27 3.48 2.48 5.17
C GLN A 27 2.88 1.19 4.60
N PHE A 28 2.57 1.17 3.30
CA PHE A 28 1.99 0.00 2.65
C PHE A 28 2.95 -1.19 2.68
N GLU A 29 4.19 -0.99 2.22
CA GLU A 29 5.22 -2.04 2.23
C GLU A 29 5.51 -2.53 3.64
N ARG A 30 5.65 -1.61 4.61
CA ARG A 30 5.92 -1.95 6.00
C ARG A 30 4.83 -2.84 6.60
N VAL A 31 3.57 -2.48 6.42
CA VAL A 31 2.42 -3.25 6.94
C VAL A 31 2.30 -4.62 6.26
N CYS A 32 2.41 -4.66 4.93
CA CYS A 32 2.34 -5.91 4.16
C CYS A 32 3.49 -6.85 4.51
N LEU A 33 4.72 -6.34 4.59
CA LEU A 33 5.90 -7.12 4.96
C LEU A 33 5.83 -7.60 6.40
N SER A 34 5.29 -6.79 7.32
CA SER A 34 5.05 -7.22 8.71
C SER A 34 4.16 -8.46 8.76
N ARG A 35 3.07 -8.45 7.98
CA ARG A 35 2.19 -9.62 7.90
C ARG A 35 2.89 -10.82 7.28
N TYR A 36 3.60 -10.62 6.20
CA TYR A 36 4.35 -11.67 5.51
C TYR A 36 5.40 -12.33 6.41
N LEU A 37 6.17 -11.54 7.17
CA LEU A 37 7.16 -12.06 8.10
C LEU A 37 6.52 -12.91 9.21
N LYS A 38 5.39 -12.46 9.76
CA LYS A 38 4.62 -13.24 10.75
C LYS A 38 4.10 -14.56 10.16
N ASP A 39 3.62 -14.55 8.94
CA ASP A 39 3.17 -15.77 8.25
C ASP A 39 4.33 -16.76 7.98
N LEU A 40 5.59 -16.28 7.91
CA LEU A 40 6.80 -17.09 7.86
C LEU A 40 7.31 -17.55 9.25
N GLY A 41 6.66 -17.14 10.33
CA GLY A 41 7.11 -17.44 11.71
C GLY A 41 8.31 -16.63 12.13
N ILE A 42 8.59 -15.48 11.51
CA ILE A 42 9.67 -14.56 11.90
C ILE A 42 9.11 -13.56 12.89
N ASP A 43 9.64 -13.60 14.12
CA ASP A 43 9.26 -12.68 15.18
C ASP A 43 10.01 -11.36 15.09
N PHE A 44 9.30 -10.29 15.40
CA PHE A 44 9.82 -8.95 15.62
C PHE A 44 8.92 -8.22 16.63
N ASP A 45 9.46 -7.16 17.22
CA ASP A 45 8.75 -6.43 18.27
C ASP A 45 7.54 -5.67 17.71
N GLY A 46 6.38 -5.77 18.38
CA GLY A 46 5.17 -5.05 18.06
C GLY A 46 4.24 -5.71 17.02
N LYS A 47 3.18 -4.96 16.67
CA LYS A 47 2.18 -5.40 15.67
C LYS A 47 2.73 -5.33 14.25
N TYR A 48 3.49 -4.29 13.95
CA TYR A 48 4.13 -4.00 12.67
C TYR A 48 5.61 -3.74 12.88
N LEU A 49 6.42 -3.87 11.82
CA LEU A 49 7.83 -3.46 11.82
C LEU A 49 7.97 -2.01 12.30
N ASN A 50 9.01 -1.75 13.09
CA ASN A 50 9.21 -0.43 13.70
C ASN A 50 9.28 0.68 12.64
N PRO A 51 8.39 1.67 12.67
CA PRO A 51 8.34 2.72 11.66
C PRO A 51 9.58 3.63 11.64
N SER A 52 10.32 3.75 12.76
CA SER A 52 11.51 4.62 12.84
C SER A 52 12.64 4.23 11.88
N SER A 53 12.62 3.00 11.38
CA SER A 53 13.58 2.51 10.39
C SER A 53 13.04 2.52 8.96
N TRP A 54 11.93 3.21 8.72
CA TRP A 54 11.29 3.31 7.40
C TRP A 54 11.15 4.77 6.98
N ASN A 55 11.75 5.12 5.86
CA ASN A 55 11.59 6.42 5.23
C ASN A 55 10.74 6.28 3.97
N CYS A 56 10.01 7.35 3.64
CA CYS A 56 9.03 7.33 2.56
C CYS A 56 9.41 8.30 1.44
N THR A 57 9.69 7.79 0.25
CA THR A 57 10.04 8.61 -0.91
C THR A 57 8.87 9.51 -1.37
N LEU A 58 7.60 9.12 -1.08
CA LEU A 58 6.44 9.96 -1.31
C LEU A 58 6.46 11.18 -0.39
N VAL A 59 6.76 11.01 0.90
CA VAL A 59 6.90 12.13 1.87
C VAL A 59 8.03 13.05 1.43
N TRP A 60 9.17 12.51 1.02
CA TRP A 60 10.27 13.30 0.47
C TRP A 60 9.84 14.11 -0.74
N SER A 61 9.13 13.48 -1.68
CA SER A 61 8.60 14.15 -2.87
C SER A 61 7.60 15.26 -2.50
N ALA A 62 6.73 15.00 -1.54
CA ALA A 62 5.73 15.96 -1.06
C ALA A 62 6.37 17.21 -0.45
N THR A 63 7.43 17.08 0.34
CA THR A 63 8.16 18.22 0.94
C THR A 63 8.81 19.12 -0.11
N LEU A 64 9.06 18.62 -1.30
CA LEU A 64 9.61 19.35 -2.43
C LEU A 64 8.54 19.86 -3.41
N GLY A 65 7.24 19.71 -3.07
CA GLY A 65 6.14 20.12 -3.93
C GLY A 65 5.96 19.28 -5.19
N LEU A 66 6.52 18.06 -5.22
CA LEU A 66 6.40 17.13 -6.34
C LEU A 66 5.06 16.37 -6.31
N PRO A 67 4.62 15.77 -7.42
CA PRO A 67 3.41 14.95 -7.45
C PRO A 67 3.42 13.79 -6.45
N LEU A 68 2.23 13.40 -5.95
CA LEU A 68 2.07 12.34 -4.94
C LEU A 68 1.90 10.95 -5.60
N SER A 69 2.58 10.69 -6.71
CA SER A 69 2.61 9.38 -7.36
C SER A 69 3.98 9.09 -7.96
N LEU A 70 4.41 7.84 -7.90
CA LEU A 70 5.70 7.40 -8.43
C LEU A 70 5.87 7.80 -9.92
N GLU A 71 4.82 7.57 -10.73
CA GLU A 71 4.78 7.95 -12.14
C GLU A 71 4.89 9.47 -12.33
N GLY A 72 4.15 10.23 -11.52
CA GLY A 72 4.15 11.70 -11.59
C GLY A 72 5.51 12.30 -11.24
N VAL A 73 6.12 11.83 -10.14
CA VAL A 73 7.47 12.27 -9.75
C VAL A 73 8.49 11.91 -10.81
N GLY A 74 8.45 10.68 -11.31
CA GLY A 74 9.33 10.23 -12.39
C GLY A 74 9.22 11.11 -13.64
N ALA A 75 7.98 11.50 -14.01
CA ALA A 75 7.73 12.38 -15.15
C ALA A 75 8.34 13.77 -14.98
N VAL A 76 8.11 14.40 -13.79
CA VAL A 76 8.66 15.74 -13.49
C VAL A 76 10.19 15.73 -13.44
N LEU A 77 10.77 14.66 -12.92
CA LEU A 77 12.23 14.51 -12.84
C LEU A 77 12.88 14.06 -14.17
N GLY A 78 12.11 13.89 -15.25
CA GLY A 78 12.63 13.46 -16.54
C GLY A 78 13.21 12.05 -16.54
N LEU A 79 12.65 11.15 -15.73
CA LEU A 79 12.96 9.73 -15.78
C LEU A 79 12.21 9.11 -16.96
N GLU A 80 12.91 8.27 -17.76
CA GLU A 80 12.32 7.66 -18.93
C GLU A 80 11.06 6.86 -18.56
N LYS A 81 9.96 7.26 -19.18
CA LYS A 81 8.69 6.53 -19.07
C LYS A 81 8.76 5.28 -19.95
N GLN A 82 8.95 4.14 -19.34
CA GLN A 82 8.44 2.95 -19.97
C GLN A 82 7.03 2.70 -19.39
N LYS A 83 6.00 3.19 -20.08
CA LYS A 83 4.61 2.91 -19.75
C LYS A 83 4.37 1.41 -19.72
N LEU A 84 4.22 0.84 -18.53
CA LEU A 84 3.49 -0.39 -18.37
C LEU A 84 2.03 -0.01 -18.03
N SER A 85 1.25 0.36 -19.04
CA SER A 85 -0.20 0.56 -18.94
C SER A 85 -0.91 -0.69 -18.37
N GLU A 86 -0.24 -1.83 -18.42
CA GLU A 86 -0.72 -3.12 -17.92
C GLU A 86 -0.62 -3.29 -16.41
N GLY A 87 0.18 -2.47 -15.70
CA GLY A 87 0.41 -2.64 -14.25
C GLY A 87 -0.87 -2.66 -13.43
N LYS A 88 -1.79 -1.73 -13.68
CA LYS A 88 -3.09 -1.68 -12.99
C LYS A 88 -3.93 -2.93 -13.22
N ASN A 89 -3.89 -3.50 -14.40
CA ASN A 89 -4.61 -4.74 -14.73
C ASN A 89 -3.96 -5.95 -14.06
N LEU A 90 -2.63 -5.98 -13.93
CA LEU A 90 -1.90 -7.03 -13.24
C LEU A 90 -2.14 -6.99 -11.73
N ILE A 91 -2.15 -5.80 -11.12
CA ILE A 91 -2.54 -5.59 -9.71
C ILE A 91 -3.97 -6.10 -9.51
N ARG A 92 -4.91 -5.68 -10.35
CA ARG A 92 -6.31 -6.14 -10.26
C ARG A 92 -6.41 -7.67 -10.39
N TYR A 93 -5.64 -8.28 -11.27
CA TYR A 93 -5.68 -9.71 -11.51
C TYR A 93 -5.15 -10.52 -10.32
N PHE A 94 -4.03 -10.12 -9.71
CA PHE A 94 -3.37 -10.90 -8.65
C PHE A 94 -3.72 -10.47 -7.22
N CYS A 95 -4.00 -9.18 -7.00
CA CYS A 95 -4.16 -8.61 -5.67
C CYS A 95 -5.62 -8.44 -5.23
N ILE A 96 -6.58 -8.42 -6.19
CA ILE A 96 -8.00 -8.30 -5.86
C ILE A 96 -8.68 -9.67 -5.98
N PRO A 97 -9.53 -10.05 -5.00
CA PRO A 97 -10.33 -11.26 -5.09
C PRO A 97 -11.20 -11.26 -6.36
N CYS A 98 -11.35 -12.41 -6.98
CA CYS A 98 -12.22 -12.60 -8.16
C CYS A 98 -13.48 -13.38 -7.78
N SER A 99 -14.58 -13.10 -8.46
CA SER A 99 -15.83 -13.86 -8.28
C SER A 99 -15.66 -15.30 -8.75
N PRO A 100 -16.16 -16.30 -8.00
CA PRO A 100 -16.16 -17.68 -8.42
C PRO A 100 -17.09 -17.86 -9.61
N THR A 101 -16.58 -18.50 -10.67
CA THR A 101 -17.32 -18.82 -11.89
C THR A 101 -17.00 -20.23 -12.35
N LYS A 102 -17.81 -20.80 -13.24
CA LYS A 102 -17.51 -22.10 -13.86
C LYS A 102 -16.20 -22.06 -14.66
N ILE A 103 -15.89 -20.94 -15.30
CA ILE A 103 -14.68 -20.76 -16.13
C ILE A 103 -13.42 -20.75 -15.27
N ASN A 104 -13.47 -20.20 -14.07
CA ASN A 104 -12.33 -20.13 -13.18
C ASN A 104 -12.30 -21.25 -12.12
N ASN A 105 -13.10 -22.31 -12.31
CA ASN A 105 -13.22 -23.46 -11.40
C ASN A 105 -13.58 -23.05 -9.95
N GLY A 106 -14.43 -22.04 -9.79
CA GLY A 106 -14.92 -21.59 -8.49
C GLY A 106 -13.88 -20.85 -7.64
N ARG A 107 -12.71 -20.47 -8.20
CA ARG A 107 -11.68 -19.77 -7.42
C ARG A 107 -12.09 -18.34 -7.10
N THR A 108 -11.66 -17.88 -5.94
CA THR A 108 -11.85 -16.51 -5.45
C THR A 108 -10.58 -15.67 -5.55
N ARG A 109 -9.44 -16.27 -5.97
CA ARG A 109 -8.14 -15.61 -6.09
C ARG A 109 -7.33 -16.16 -7.25
N ASN A 110 -6.63 -15.29 -7.95
CA ASN A 110 -5.66 -15.70 -8.96
C ASN A 110 -4.27 -15.87 -8.33
N MET A 111 -3.70 -17.05 -8.51
CA MET A 111 -2.36 -17.39 -8.04
C MET A 111 -1.37 -17.34 -9.21
N PRO A 112 -0.06 -17.22 -8.96
CA PRO A 112 0.98 -17.15 -10.01
C PRO A 112 0.86 -18.25 -11.09
N TYR A 113 0.57 -19.47 -10.68
CA TYR A 113 0.47 -20.62 -11.57
C TYR A 113 -0.78 -20.63 -12.47
N HIS A 114 -1.77 -19.77 -12.20
CA HIS A 114 -2.94 -19.64 -13.07
C HIS A 114 -2.64 -18.90 -14.38
N ASN A 115 -1.61 -18.06 -14.38
CA ASN A 115 -1.12 -17.39 -15.60
C ASN A 115 0.35 -16.95 -15.40
N ILE A 116 1.27 -17.81 -15.85
CA ILE A 116 2.71 -17.61 -15.67
C ILE A 116 3.21 -16.37 -16.43
N GLU A 117 2.69 -16.09 -17.62
CA GLU A 117 3.07 -14.94 -18.41
C GLU A 117 2.70 -13.63 -17.69
N LYS A 118 1.44 -13.50 -17.25
CA LYS A 118 1.01 -12.35 -16.45
C LYS A 118 1.82 -12.22 -15.15
N TRP A 119 2.17 -13.33 -14.53
CA TRP A 119 2.99 -13.31 -13.32
C TRP A 119 4.40 -12.78 -13.60
N ASN A 120 5.02 -13.20 -14.70
CA ASN A 120 6.33 -12.69 -15.10
C ASN A 120 6.27 -11.19 -15.43
N ASN A 121 5.24 -10.74 -16.12
CA ASN A 121 5.01 -9.32 -16.39
C ASN A 121 4.79 -8.53 -15.09
N PHE A 122 4.08 -9.12 -14.11
CA PHE A 122 3.87 -8.49 -12.81
C PHE A 122 5.15 -8.34 -12.00
N LYS A 123 6.04 -9.35 -12.04
CA LYS A 123 7.38 -9.25 -11.45
C LYS A 123 8.23 -8.17 -12.12
N ALA A 124 8.21 -8.10 -13.45
CA ALA A 124 8.95 -7.08 -14.21
C ALA A 124 8.41 -5.68 -13.91
N TYR A 125 7.10 -5.52 -13.75
CA TYR A 125 6.47 -4.28 -13.31
C TYR A 125 6.98 -3.85 -11.93
N ASN A 126 6.97 -4.75 -10.96
CA ASN A 126 7.44 -4.46 -9.60
C ASN A 126 8.94 -4.08 -9.55
N ILE A 127 9.79 -4.81 -10.30
CA ILE A 127 11.22 -4.47 -10.39
C ILE A 127 11.40 -3.05 -10.91
N ARG A 128 10.65 -2.67 -11.93
CA ARG A 128 10.73 -1.33 -12.52
C ARG A 128 10.26 -0.23 -11.56
N ASP A 129 9.20 -0.47 -10.80
CA ASP A 129 8.75 0.49 -9.80
C ASP A 129 9.87 0.76 -8.78
N VAL A 130 10.56 -0.29 -8.30
CA VAL A 130 11.72 -0.16 -7.40
C VAL A 130 12.89 0.59 -8.05
N GLU A 131 13.24 0.27 -9.30
CA GLU A 131 14.30 0.96 -10.03
C GLU A 131 13.98 2.45 -10.26
N THR A 132 12.71 2.75 -10.53
CA THR A 132 12.24 4.13 -10.67
C THR A 132 12.36 4.87 -9.34
N GLU A 133 11.95 4.25 -8.24
CA GLU A 133 12.09 4.83 -6.91
C GLU A 133 13.56 5.10 -6.55
N ILE A 134 14.46 4.16 -6.75
CA ILE A 134 15.90 4.34 -6.54
C ILE A 134 16.43 5.53 -7.37
N SER A 135 15.95 5.67 -8.60
CA SER A 135 16.35 6.76 -9.48
C SER A 135 15.83 8.13 -8.99
N ILE A 136 14.61 8.15 -8.44
CA ILE A 136 14.04 9.33 -7.79
C ILE A 136 14.90 9.71 -6.58
N GLN A 137 15.17 8.78 -5.67
CA GLN A 137 15.99 9.02 -4.48
C GLN A 137 17.37 9.59 -4.82
N LYS A 138 18.03 9.05 -5.86
CA LYS A 138 19.32 9.58 -6.35
C LYS A 138 19.23 11.03 -6.79
N LYS A 139 18.13 11.43 -7.44
CA LYS A 139 17.92 12.83 -7.86
C LYS A 139 17.59 13.72 -6.69
N LEU A 140 16.77 13.26 -5.76
CA LEU A 140 16.35 14.00 -4.57
C LEU A 140 17.46 14.11 -3.51
N SER A 141 18.51 13.29 -3.55
CA SER A 141 19.59 13.27 -2.56
C SER A 141 20.29 14.63 -2.36
N ARG A 142 20.20 15.53 -3.36
CA ARG A 142 20.69 16.92 -3.26
C ARG A 142 19.81 17.82 -2.39
N PHE A 143 18.60 17.37 -2.07
CA PHE A 143 17.59 18.13 -1.33
C PHE A 143 17.09 17.25 -0.16
N PRO A 144 17.90 17.05 0.88
CA PRO A 144 17.54 16.14 1.97
C PRO A 144 16.35 16.70 2.77
N VAL A 145 15.52 15.80 3.27
CA VAL A 145 14.45 16.13 4.21
C VAL A 145 15.05 16.34 5.60
N SER A 146 14.56 17.34 6.34
CA SER A 146 15.01 17.59 7.71
C SER A 146 14.59 16.49 8.68
N ASP A 147 15.37 16.29 9.74
CA ASP A 147 15.06 15.31 10.79
C ASP A 147 13.70 15.58 11.46
N SER A 148 13.28 16.84 11.54
CA SER A 148 11.97 17.18 12.11
C SER A 148 10.82 16.57 11.30
N ILE A 149 10.89 16.61 9.98
CA ILE A 149 9.87 16.01 9.09
C ILE A 149 9.87 14.48 9.21
N TRP A 150 11.05 13.86 9.29
CA TRP A 150 11.12 12.42 9.53
C TRP A 150 10.54 12.03 10.89
N ASN A 151 10.80 12.79 11.92
CA ASN A 151 10.25 12.56 13.25
C ASN A 151 8.71 12.69 13.26
N GLU A 152 8.17 13.69 12.57
CA GLU A 152 6.71 13.84 12.40
C GLU A 152 6.11 12.65 11.62
N TYR A 153 6.75 12.25 10.53
CA TYR A 153 6.32 11.07 9.75
C TYR A 153 6.33 9.80 10.61
N HIS A 154 7.40 9.55 11.35
CA HIS A 154 7.48 8.37 12.22
C HIS A 154 6.46 8.42 13.37
N LEU A 155 6.19 9.60 13.92
CA LEU A 155 5.15 9.80 14.94
C LEU A 155 3.76 9.51 14.36
N ASP A 156 3.43 10.03 13.17
CA ASP A 156 2.19 9.73 12.47
C ASP A 156 2.01 8.22 12.25
N GLN A 157 3.07 7.55 11.80
CA GLN A 157 3.03 6.10 11.62
C GLN A 157 2.77 5.34 12.93
N ASN A 158 3.37 5.77 14.05
CA ASN A 158 3.12 5.18 15.38
C ASN A 158 1.68 5.41 15.84
N ILE A 159 1.12 6.58 15.58
CA ILE A 159 -0.29 6.89 15.91
C ILE A 159 -1.22 5.97 15.10
N ASN A 160 -0.96 5.83 13.80
CA ASN A 160 -1.75 4.98 12.91
C ASN A 160 -1.65 3.48 13.29
N ASP A 161 -0.45 3.01 13.67
CA ASP A 161 -0.25 1.62 14.12
C ASP A 161 -1.01 1.29 15.40
N ARG A 162 -1.05 2.24 16.34
CA ARG A 162 -1.80 2.12 17.58
C ARG A 162 -3.29 2.16 17.34
N GLY A 163 -3.75 2.98 16.40
CA GLY A 163 -5.14 3.27 16.13
C GLY A 163 -5.80 4.13 17.22
N ILE A 164 -7.08 4.34 17.05
CA ILE A 164 -7.93 5.13 17.98
C ILE A 164 -9.05 4.21 18.47
N GLY A 165 -9.35 4.27 19.76
CA GLY A 165 -10.52 3.58 20.33
C GLY A 165 -11.81 4.17 19.78
N VAL A 166 -12.71 3.31 19.33
CA VAL A 166 -14.03 3.71 18.82
C VAL A 166 -15.11 3.09 19.70
N ASP A 167 -16.08 3.91 20.11
CA ASP A 167 -17.28 3.41 20.77
C ASP A 167 -18.18 2.71 19.74
N MET A 168 -18.11 1.39 19.71
CA MET A 168 -18.86 0.57 18.76
C MET A 168 -20.37 0.65 18.98
N ILE A 169 -20.82 0.84 20.22
CA ILE A 169 -22.27 0.99 20.54
C ILE A 169 -22.80 2.29 19.90
N LEU A 170 -22.04 3.37 20.02
CA LEU A 170 -22.38 4.64 19.38
C LEU A 170 -22.43 4.49 17.84
N VAL A 171 -21.45 3.82 17.26
CA VAL A 171 -21.39 3.60 15.80
C VAL A 171 -22.56 2.78 15.30
N GLU A 172 -22.87 1.66 15.96
CA GLU A 172 -23.99 0.78 15.59
C GLU A 172 -25.33 1.51 15.69
N ASN A 173 -25.56 2.25 16.76
CA ASN A 173 -26.77 3.07 16.91
C ASN A 173 -26.87 4.17 15.87
N ALA A 174 -25.76 4.82 15.52
CA ALA A 174 -25.71 5.85 14.47
C ALA A 174 -26.08 5.27 13.10
N ILE A 175 -25.58 4.07 12.76
CA ILE A 175 -25.91 3.37 11.51
C ILE A 175 -27.43 3.06 11.47
N VAL A 176 -27.99 2.54 12.57
CA VAL A 176 -29.43 2.24 12.64
C VAL A 176 -30.27 3.50 12.44
N ILE A 177 -29.91 4.61 13.08
CA ILE A 177 -30.60 5.89 12.92
C ILE A 177 -30.51 6.38 11.47
N ASP A 178 -29.32 6.32 10.86
CA ASP A 178 -29.11 6.72 9.47
C ASP A 178 -29.99 5.91 8.49
N GLU A 179 -30.05 4.59 8.69
CA GLU A 179 -30.93 3.72 7.87
C GLU A 179 -32.42 4.04 8.06
N MET A 180 -32.86 4.32 9.28
CA MET A 180 -34.25 4.69 9.55
C MET A 180 -34.60 6.03 8.90
N VAL A 181 -33.75 7.04 9.02
CA VAL A 181 -33.95 8.36 8.41
C VAL A 181 -33.94 8.25 6.88
N LYS A 182 -33.02 7.51 6.29
CA LYS A 182 -32.99 7.26 4.85
C LYS A 182 -34.28 6.62 4.35
N LYS A 183 -34.80 5.62 5.03
CA LYS A 183 -36.08 4.97 4.67
C LYS A 183 -37.26 5.95 4.75
N SER A 184 -37.33 6.79 5.78
CA SER A 184 -38.35 7.82 5.92
C SER A 184 -38.28 8.82 4.79
N LEU A 185 -37.10 9.38 4.50
CA LEU A 185 -36.89 10.36 3.45
C LEU A 185 -37.21 9.81 2.04
N ILE A 186 -36.85 8.55 1.76
CA ILE A 186 -37.17 7.88 0.50
C ILE A 186 -38.69 7.76 0.35
N ASN A 187 -39.41 7.37 1.40
CA ASN A 187 -40.87 7.26 1.38
C ASN A 187 -41.53 8.62 1.14
N ASP A 188 -41.07 9.65 1.85
CA ASP A 188 -41.55 11.01 1.66
C ASP A 188 -41.29 11.53 0.22
N CYS A 189 -40.09 11.25 -0.31
CA CYS A 189 -39.74 11.63 -1.69
C CYS A 189 -40.60 10.90 -2.73
N LEU A 190 -40.89 9.61 -2.54
CA LEU A 190 -41.76 8.84 -3.43
C LEU A 190 -43.21 9.29 -3.40
N LEU A 191 -43.71 9.76 -2.24
CA LEU A 191 -45.06 10.35 -2.14
C LEU A 191 -45.23 11.62 -2.97
N TYR A 192 -44.17 12.43 -3.10
CA TYR A 192 -44.19 13.68 -3.88
C TYR A 192 -43.82 13.51 -5.36
N THR A 193 -43.16 12.41 -5.73
CA THR A 193 -42.68 12.20 -7.11
C THR A 193 -43.44 11.13 -7.88
N SER A 194 -44.42 10.44 -7.27
CA SER A 194 -45.28 9.51 -7.99
C SER A 194 -46.28 10.31 -8.85
N PRO A 195 -46.30 10.14 -10.19
CA PRO A 195 -47.32 10.74 -11.02
C PRO A 195 -48.70 10.15 -10.63
N SER A 196 -49.64 11.02 -10.33
CA SER A 196 -51.04 10.69 -10.12
C SER A 196 -51.71 10.19 -11.40
#